data_d40345d1025a47cae8b7b3e310547dd7
#
_entry.id   d40345d1025a47cae8b7b3e310547dd7
#
_cell.length_a   1.000
_cell.length_b   1.000
_cell.length_c   1.000
_cell.angle_alpha   90.00
_cell.angle_beta   90.00
_cell.angle_gamma   90.00
#
_symmetry.space_group_name_H-M   'P 1'
#
loop_
_entity.id
_entity.type
_entity.pdbx_description
1 polymer ?
#
loop_
_entity_poly.entity_id
_entity_poly.type
_entity_poly.pdbx_seq_one_letter_code
_entity_poly.pdbx_strand_id
1 'polypeptide(L)'
;MFLYLGIICRENMQIEGFWYYLFLGAFEAATIHYLIAKILGPLFFGRGWCGYACWTGAILDLLPYKKPKNKRLKIGFIRYIMFIISLLFVASLFIFKVQNIEKIMFYAFIIGNIIYYLIGISLATLLKDNRAFCKYICPVTIFLKPASYFSYLRVKCDHTKCIKCRKCLNSCPMNVDMLDDSRKRINGTECILCLNCIENCPKKALDLK
;
A
#
# COMPACT_ATOMS: atom_id res chain seq x y z
N MET A 1 -2.52 16.40 -6.72
CA MET A 1 -1.61 16.44 -5.55
C MET A 1 -0.25 15.83 -5.87
N PHE A 2 -0.11 14.55 -6.24
CA PHE A 2 1.17 13.89 -6.52
C PHE A 2 2.01 14.58 -7.61
N LEU A 3 1.42 14.88 -8.77
CA LEU A 3 2.11 15.58 -9.87
C LEU A 3 2.47 17.02 -9.48
N TYR A 4 1.57 17.73 -8.82
CA TYR A 4 1.81 19.12 -8.41
C TYR A 4 2.94 19.19 -7.38
N LEU A 5 2.85 18.50 -6.26
CA LEU A 5 3.88 18.52 -5.22
C LEU A 5 5.18 17.87 -5.69
N GLY A 6 5.11 16.74 -6.39
CA GLY A 6 6.29 16.00 -6.79
C GLY A 6 7.08 16.63 -7.93
N ILE A 7 6.41 17.26 -8.92
CA ILE A 7 7.08 17.81 -10.11
C ILE A 7 7.22 19.32 -10.01
N ILE A 8 6.16 20.04 -9.65
CA ILE A 8 6.17 21.51 -9.61
C ILE A 8 6.86 22.01 -8.34
N CYS A 9 6.46 21.51 -7.16
CA CYS A 9 7.09 21.89 -5.89
C CYS A 9 8.41 21.14 -5.64
N ARG A 10 8.75 20.15 -6.48
CA ARG A 10 9.95 19.29 -6.37
C ARG A 10 10.08 18.54 -5.05
N GLU A 11 8.96 18.27 -4.38
CA GLU A 11 8.93 17.49 -3.16
C GLU A 11 8.98 16.00 -3.47
N ASN A 12 9.80 15.25 -2.72
CA ASN A 12 9.81 13.80 -2.85
C ASN A 12 8.63 13.20 -2.06
N MET A 13 7.60 12.72 -2.78
CA MET A 13 6.38 12.14 -2.23
C MET A 13 6.48 10.63 -1.98
N GLN A 14 7.66 10.03 -2.11
CA GLN A 14 7.95 8.64 -1.76
C GLN A 14 8.39 8.51 -0.30
N ILE A 15 8.72 7.30 0.14
CA ILE A 15 9.15 7.04 1.51
C ILE A 15 10.49 7.71 1.82
N GLU A 16 11.35 7.87 0.82
CA GLU A 16 12.63 8.58 0.91
C GLU A 16 12.41 10.06 1.28
N GLY A 17 11.41 10.71 0.69
CA GLY A 17 11.03 12.08 1.04
C GLY A 17 10.53 12.19 2.47
N PHE A 18 9.74 11.21 2.94
CA PHE A 18 9.32 11.18 4.33
C PHE A 18 10.51 11.15 5.30
N TRP A 19 11.53 10.30 5.04
CA TRP A 19 12.76 10.25 5.84
C TRP A 19 13.55 11.56 5.76
N TYR A 20 13.67 12.12 4.56
CA TYR A 20 14.39 13.37 4.34
C TYR A 20 13.82 14.50 5.17
N TYR A 21 12.52 14.76 5.07
CA TYR A 21 11.87 15.85 5.84
C TYR A 21 11.83 15.55 7.34
N LEU A 22 11.74 14.29 7.73
CA LEU A 22 11.81 13.90 9.14
C LEU A 22 13.18 14.21 9.74
N PHE A 23 14.28 13.92 9.04
CA PHE A 23 15.63 14.24 9.49
C PHE A 23 15.94 15.73 9.45
N LEU A 24 15.34 16.45 8.52
CA LEU A 24 15.45 17.91 8.44
C LEU A 24 14.65 18.62 9.55
N GLY A 25 13.71 17.94 10.19
CA GLY A 25 12.78 18.54 11.15
C GLY A 25 11.74 19.46 10.50
N ALA A 26 11.53 19.35 9.18
CA ALA A 26 10.58 20.13 8.41
C ALA A 26 9.26 19.39 8.23
N PHE A 27 8.15 20.08 8.52
CA PHE A 27 6.79 19.55 8.29
C PHE A 27 6.24 20.06 6.96
N GLU A 28 6.88 19.63 5.88
CA GLU A 28 6.44 19.91 4.52
C GLU A 28 5.20 19.09 4.13
N ALA A 29 4.61 19.41 2.98
CA ALA A 29 3.40 18.75 2.50
C ALA A 29 3.55 17.23 2.37
N ALA A 30 4.75 16.75 2.00
CA ALA A 30 5.05 15.32 1.95
C ALA A 30 4.95 14.66 3.33
N THR A 31 5.52 15.26 4.39
CA THR A 31 5.46 14.73 5.75
C THR A 31 4.04 14.71 6.28
N ILE A 32 3.29 15.80 6.11
CA ILE A 32 1.89 15.91 6.51
C ILE A 32 1.04 14.86 5.78
N HIS A 33 1.27 14.69 4.48
CA HIS A 33 0.59 13.66 3.70
C HIS A 33 0.86 12.25 4.25
N TYR A 34 2.12 11.93 4.57
CA TYR A 34 2.45 10.62 5.15
C TYR A 34 1.79 10.43 6.51
N LEU A 35 1.84 11.44 7.38
CA LEU A 35 1.23 11.36 8.70
C LEU A 35 -0.29 11.10 8.60
N ILE A 36 -0.99 11.89 7.80
CA ILE A 36 -2.44 11.78 7.65
C ILE A 36 -2.81 10.51 6.87
N ALA A 37 -2.22 10.28 5.68
CA ALA A 37 -2.67 9.24 4.78
C ALA A 37 -2.10 7.84 5.07
N LYS A 38 -0.94 7.75 5.74
CA LYS A 38 -0.23 6.48 5.94
C LYS A 38 -0.14 6.03 7.40
N ILE A 39 -0.39 6.93 8.34
CA ILE A 39 -0.38 6.61 9.78
C ILE A 39 -1.79 6.78 10.36
N LEU A 40 -2.38 7.98 10.31
CA LEU A 40 -3.69 8.25 10.90
C LEU A 40 -4.84 7.66 10.09
N GLY A 41 -4.84 7.84 8.76
CA GLY A 41 -5.89 7.33 7.89
C GLY A 41 -6.15 5.82 8.02
N PRO A 42 -5.11 4.97 8.10
CA PRO A 42 -5.29 3.54 8.31
C PRO A 42 -5.97 3.13 9.62
N LEU A 43 -5.97 3.98 10.65
CA LEU A 43 -6.74 3.73 11.87
C LEU A 43 -8.26 3.78 11.61
N PHE A 44 -8.69 4.59 10.64
CA PHE A 44 -10.10 4.69 10.26
C PHE A 44 -10.45 3.73 9.13
N PHE A 45 -9.71 3.76 8.03
CA PHE A 45 -10.05 3.11 6.77
C PHE A 45 -9.14 1.91 6.44
N GLY A 46 -8.35 1.41 7.39
CA GLY A 46 -7.36 0.38 7.09
C GLY A 46 -6.44 0.82 5.94
N ARG A 47 -6.24 -0.05 4.95
CA ARG A 47 -5.49 0.28 3.74
C ARG A 47 -6.36 0.85 2.61
N GLY A 48 -7.54 1.45 2.93
CA GLY A 48 -8.44 2.04 1.93
C GLY A 48 -7.74 3.07 1.04
N TRP A 49 -6.79 3.84 1.58
CA TRP A 49 -5.96 4.75 0.79
C TRP A 49 -5.24 4.05 -0.38
N CYS A 50 -4.77 2.82 -0.19
CA CYS A 50 -4.14 2.02 -1.25
C CYS A 50 -5.15 1.55 -2.31
N GLY A 51 -6.43 1.48 -1.96
CA GLY A 51 -7.50 1.09 -2.88
C GLY A 51 -7.98 2.24 -3.77
N TYR A 52 -7.98 3.48 -3.26
CA TYR A 52 -8.66 4.61 -3.92
C TYR A 52 -7.76 5.79 -4.29
N ALA A 53 -6.71 6.05 -3.53
CA ALA A 53 -5.92 7.27 -3.69
C ALA A 53 -4.43 7.02 -3.98
N CYS A 54 -3.97 5.77 -3.95
CA CYS A 54 -2.57 5.45 -4.22
C CYS A 54 -2.28 5.52 -5.71
N TRP A 55 -1.40 6.42 -6.11
CA TRP A 55 -0.96 6.60 -7.49
C TRP A 55 -0.41 5.33 -8.13
N THR A 56 0.53 4.65 -7.46
CA THR A 56 1.09 3.38 -7.94
C THR A 56 0.01 2.31 -8.10
N GLY A 57 -0.90 2.23 -7.11
CA GLY A 57 -2.03 1.30 -7.17
C GLY A 57 -2.96 1.56 -8.34
N ALA A 58 -3.27 2.83 -8.63
CA ALA A 58 -4.15 3.23 -9.72
C ALA A 58 -3.60 2.79 -11.09
N ILE A 59 -2.30 2.99 -11.33
CA ILE A 59 -1.66 2.56 -12.58
C ILE A 59 -1.63 1.03 -12.70
N LEU A 60 -1.28 0.32 -11.63
CA LEU A 60 -1.26 -1.14 -11.65
C LEU A 60 -2.66 -1.76 -11.83
N ASP A 61 -3.72 -1.07 -11.41
CA ASP A 61 -5.10 -1.53 -11.62
C ASP A 61 -5.59 -1.43 -13.08
N LEU A 62 -4.85 -0.74 -13.96
CA LEU A 62 -5.10 -0.76 -15.41
C LEU A 62 -4.73 -2.10 -16.05
N LEU A 63 -3.88 -2.90 -15.39
CA LEU A 63 -3.48 -4.21 -15.88
C LEU A 63 -4.65 -5.23 -15.77
N PRO A 64 -4.68 -6.27 -16.63
CA PRO A 64 -5.82 -7.20 -16.72
C PRO A 64 -5.91 -8.23 -15.58
N TYR A 65 -4.99 -8.26 -14.64
CA TYR A 65 -4.87 -9.31 -13.62
C TYR A 65 -5.52 -8.91 -12.28
N LYS A 66 -6.75 -8.39 -12.33
CA LYS A 66 -7.48 -7.88 -11.15
C LYS A 66 -7.80 -8.93 -10.08
N LYS A 67 -7.91 -10.19 -10.48
CA LYS A 67 -8.21 -11.33 -9.60
C LYS A 67 -7.02 -12.27 -9.59
N PRO A 68 -6.24 -12.34 -8.51
CA PRO A 68 -5.09 -13.22 -8.44
C PRO A 68 -5.55 -14.69 -8.51
N LYS A 69 -5.00 -15.46 -9.44
CA LYS A 69 -5.30 -16.89 -9.58
C LYS A 69 -4.49 -17.74 -8.59
N ASN A 70 -3.33 -17.24 -8.19
CA ASN A 70 -2.37 -17.97 -7.37
C ASN A 70 -2.52 -17.63 -5.88
N LYS A 71 -2.16 -18.60 -5.03
CA LYS A 71 -2.03 -18.37 -3.60
C LYS A 71 -0.93 -17.33 -3.34
N ARG A 72 -1.10 -16.55 -2.28
CA ARG A 72 -0.11 -15.55 -1.87
C ARG A 72 1.23 -16.21 -1.54
N LEU A 73 2.31 -15.71 -2.11
CA LEU A 73 3.68 -16.15 -1.82
C LEU A 73 4.15 -15.64 -0.45
N LYS A 74 5.08 -16.35 0.17
CA LYS A 74 5.66 -15.96 1.47
C LYS A 74 6.83 -14.97 1.36
N ILE A 75 6.98 -14.28 0.22
CA ILE A 75 8.07 -13.33 -0.07
C ILE A 75 7.80 -11.90 0.44
N GLY A 76 6.75 -11.70 1.21
CA GLY A 76 6.38 -10.39 1.74
C GLY A 76 7.42 -9.74 2.68
N PHE A 77 8.49 -10.44 3.04
CA PHE A 77 9.60 -9.88 3.83
C PHE A 77 10.43 -8.86 3.03
N ILE A 78 10.41 -8.93 1.68
CA ILE A 78 11.16 -8.02 0.81
C ILE A 78 10.79 -6.55 1.09
N ARG A 79 9.56 -6.26 1.47
CA ARG A 79 9.13 -4.91 1.86
C ARG A 79 9.93 -4.31 3.02
N TYR A 80 10.36 -5.15 3.98
CA TYR A 80 11.19 -4.71 5.10
C TYR A 80 12.60 -4.36 4.64
N ILE A 81 13.13 -5.14 3.70
CA ILE A 81 14.44 -4.87 3.08
C ILE A 81 14.38 -3.53 2.34
N MET A 82 13.35 -3.31 1.51
CA MET A 82 13.15 -2.05 0.78
C MET A 82 13.00 -0.86 1.72
N PHE A 83 12.31 -1.05 2.85
CA PHE A 83 12.16 -0.01 3.87
C PHE A 83 13.50 0.35 4.52
N ILE A 84 14.31 -0.64 4.88
CA ILE A 84 15.63 -0.42 5.48
C ILE A 84 16.56 0.23 4.45
N ILE A 85 16.55 -0.21 3.20
CA ILE A 85 17.35 0.38 2.13
C ILE A 85 16.99 1.86 1.94
N SER A 86 15.71 2.22 1.91
CA SER A 86 15.28 3.62 1.76
C SER A 86 15.73 4.48 2.94
N LEU A 87 15.63 3.95 4.17
CA LEU A 87 16.10 4.64 5.37
C LEU A 87 17.63 4.85 5.35
N LEU A 88 18.39 3.78 5.06
CA LEU A 88 19.86 3.85 5.01
C LEU A 88 20.34 4.77 3.89
N PHE A 89 19.68 4.77 2.73
CA PHE A 89 19.98 5.67 1.62
C PHE A 89 19.89 7.13 2.08
N VAL A 90 18.77 7.53 2.67
CA VAL A 90 18.59 8.92 3.13
C VAL A 90 19.53 9.24 4.30
N ALA A 91 19.67 8.35 5.28
CA ALA A 91 20.58 8.53 6.40
C ALA A 91 22.04 8.74 5.94
N SER A 92 22.48 8.01 4.93
CA SER A 92 23.83 8.17 4.38
C SER A 92 24.05 9.57 3.79
N LEU A 93 23.06 10.17 3.12
CA LEU A 93 23.18 11.52 2.58
C LEU A 93 23.41 12.57 3.68
N PHE A 94 22.78 12.39 4.84
CA PHE A 94 22.99 13.28 6.00
C PHE A 94 24.34 13.03 6.70
N ILE A 95 24.73 11.77 6.87
CA ILE A 95 26.01 11.40 7.52
C ILE A 95 27.19 11.94 6.71
N PHE A 96 27.17 11.76 5.39
CA PHE A 96 28.23 12.24 4.51
C PHE A 96 28.11 13.73 4.17
N LYS A 97 27.15 14.46 4.74
CA LYS A 97 26.90 15.90 4.50
C LYS A 97 26.93 16.26 3.01
N VAL A 98 26.25 15.47 2.20
CA VAL A 98 26.21 15.63 0.74
C VAL A 98 25.59 17.00 0.40
N GLN A 99 26.25 17.75 -0.48
CA GLN A 99 25.71 19.03 -0.96
C GLN A 99 24.53 18.80 -1.93
N ASN A 100 23.60 19.75 -1.97
CA ASN A 100 22.43 19.74 -2.86
C ASN A 100 21.52 18.50 -2.68
N ILE A 101 21.30 18.07 -1.43
CA ILE A 101 20.44 16.91 -1.11
C ILE A 101 19.05 17.04 -1.77
N GLU A 102 18.48 18.25 -1.84
CA GLU A 102 17.17 18.51 -2.48
C GLU A 102 17.12 18.05 -3.95
N LYS A 103 18.17 18.36 -4.72
CA LYS A 103 18.26 17.90 -6.11
C LYS A 103 18.35 16.38 -6.20
N ILE A 104 19.13 15.76 -5.32
CA ILE A 104 19.26 14.30 -5.25
C ILE A 104 17.92 13.69 -4.90
N MET A 105 17.18 14.24 -3.95
CA MET A 105 15.86 13.77 -3.55
C MET A 105 14.84 13.91 -4.68
N PHE A 106 14.90 14.98 -5.46
CA PHE A 106 14.05 15.14 -6.64
C PHE A 106 14.34 14.09 -7.72
N TYR A 107 15.61 13.85 -8.06
CA TYR A 107 15.96 12.80 -9.01
C TYR A 107 15.65 11.40 -8.46
N ALA A 108 15.87 11.16 -7.19
CA ALA A 108 15.49 9.91 -6.53
C ALA A 108 13.98 9.67 -6.63
N PHE A 109 13.15 10.70 -6.50
CA PHE A 109 11.70 10.62 -6.69
C PHE A 109 11.33 10.19 -8.11
N ILE A 110 11.94 10.80 -9.14
CA ILE A 110 11.64 10.45 -10.54
C ILE A 110 12.10 9.03 -10.87
N ILE A 111 13.38 8.74 -10.59
CA ILE A 111 13.99 7.43 -10.89
C ILE A 111 13.30 6.33 -10.07
N GLY A 112 13.05 6.58 -8.79
CA GLY A 112 12.37 5.65 -7.89
C GLY A 112 10.96 5.30 -8.38
N ASN A 113 10.19 6.27 -8.89
CA ASN A 113 8.89 5.99 -9.51
C ASN A 113 9.01 5.10 -10.75
N ILE A 114 9.95 5.40 -11.63
CA ILE A 114 10.18 4.58 -12.84
C ILE A 114 10.50 3.13 -12.43
N ILE A 115 11.43 2.95 -11.48
CA ILE A 115 11.82 1.63 -10.97
C ILE A 115 10.62 0.92 -10.34
N TYR A 116 9.81 1.60 -9.53
CA TYR A 116 8.63 1.02 -8.89
C TYR A 116 7.59 0.56 -9.91
N TYR A 117 7.38 1.33 -11.00
CA TYR A 117 6.48 0.91 -12.08
C TYR A 117 7.04 -0.27 -12.87
N LEU A 118 8.32 -0.25 -13.21
CA LEU A 118 8.96 -1.38 -13.92
C LEU A 118 8.85 -2.66 -13.09
N ILE A 119 9.20 -2.63 -11.82
CA ILE A 119 9.07 -3.77 -10.91
C ILE A 119 7.61 -4.17 -10.74
N GLY A 120 6.70 -3.20 -10.57
CA GLY A 120 5.28 -3.43 -10.39
C GLY A 120 4.63 -4.13 -11.57
N ILE A 121 4.89 -3.64 -12.79
CA ILE A 121 4.38 -4.23 -14.04
C ILE A 121 4.98 -5.62 -14.26
N SER A 122 6.29 -5.77 -14.07
CA SER A 122 6.96 -7.07 -14.20
C SER A 122 6.40 -8.12 -13.24
N LEU A 123 6.23 -7.76 -11.96
CA LEU A 123 5.63 -8.66 -10.98
C LEU A 123 4.15 -8.96 -11.27
N ALA A 124 3.40 -7.97 -11.73
CA ALA A 124 2.00 -8.18 -12.08
C ALA A 124 1.84 -9.14 -13.25
N THR A 125 2.70 -9.06 -14.26
CA THR A 125 2.69 -9.95 -15.44
C THR A 125 3.16 -11.36 -15.10
N LEU A 126 4.23 -11.48 -14.30
CA LEU A 126 4.78 -12.77 -13.89
C LEU A 126 3.85 -13.53 -12.96
N LEU A 127 3.29 -12.85 -11.96
CA LEU A 127 2.43 -13.48 -10.96
C LEU A 127 0.94 -13.48 -11.33
N LYS A 128 0.56 -12.84 -12.45
CA LYS A 128 -0.84 -12.64 -12.86
C LYS A 128 -1.68 -11.96 -11.76
N ASP A 129 -1.11 -10.91 -11.16
CA ASP A 129 -1.65 -10.24 -9.98
C ASP A 129 -1.30 -8.75 -9.98
N ASN A 130 -2.27 -7.88 -10.29
CA ASN A 130 -2.08 -6.42 -10.33
C ASN A 130 -1.52 -5.84 -9.02
N ARG A 131 -1.82 -6.47 -7.89
CA ARG A 131 -1.42 -6.01 -6.57
C ARG A 131 -0.16 -6.70 -6.03
N ALA A 132 0.58 -7.42 -6.86
CA ALA A 132 1.81 -8.11 -6.47
C ALA A 132 2.83 -7.15 -5.82
N PHE A 133 3.08 -5.98 -6.43
CA PHE A 133 3.94 -4.94 -5.85
C PHE A 133 3.47 -4.53 -4.45
N CYS A 134 2.17 -4.26 -4.27
CA CYS A 134 1.59 -3.86 -2.99
C CYS A 134 1.68 -4.94 -1.91
N LYS A 135 1.71 -6.23 -2.33
CA LYS A 135 1.80 -7.38 -1.42
C LYS A 135 3.22 -7.68 -0.98
N TYR A 136 4.22 -7.44 -1.84
CA TYR A 136 5.56 -8.00 -1.64
C TYR A 136 6.66 -6.95 -1.52
N ILE A 137 6.58 -5.84 -2.25
CA ILE A 137 7.68 -4.87 -2.39
C ILE A 137 7.41 -3.56 -1.64
N CYS A 138 6.19 -3.02 -1.71
CA CYS A 138 5.88 -1.66 -1.24
C CYS A 138 6.31 -1.42 0.23
N PRO A 139 7.31 -0.55 0.50
CA PRO A 139 7.83 -0.32 1.84
C PRO A 139 6.85 0.44 2.74
N VAL A 140 5.99 1.28 2.17
CA VAL A 140 4.99 2.08 2.91
C VAL A 140 4.03 1.18 3.71
N THR A 141 3.87 -0.08 3.28
CA THR A 141 2.98 -1.04 3.97
C THR A 141 3.41 -1.34 5.40
N ILE A 142 4.66 -1.05 5.77
CA ILE A 142 5.18 -1.24 7.13
C ILE A 142 4.46 -0.30 8.11
N PHE A 143 4.19 0.94 7.70
CA PHE A 143 3.38 1.89 8.49
C PHE A 143 1.89 1.54 8.46
N LEU A 144 1.40 1.14 7.29
CA LEU A 144 -0.03 0.88 7.10
C LEU A 144 -0.54 -0.34 7.88
N LYS A 145 0.26 -1.41 8.00
CA LYS A 145 -0.18 -2.68 8.61
C LYS A 145 -0.52 -2.56 10.09
N PRO A 146 0.34 -2.01 10.95
CA PRO A 146 0.02 -1.85 12.37
C PRO A 146 -1.24 -1.01 12.58
N ALA A 147 -1.35 0.13 11.91
CA ALA A 147 -2.51 1.01 12.01
C ALA A 147 -3.79 0.33 11.47
N SER A 148 -3.71 -0.40 10.35
CA SER A 148 -4.84 -1.15 9.79
C SER A 148 -5.34 -2.28 10.70
N TYR A 149 -4.51 -2.81 11.59
CA TYR A 149 -4.95 -3.80 12.56
C TYR A 149 -6.01 -3.23 13.50
N PHE A 150 -5.88 -1.94 13.85
CA PHE A 150 -6.81 -1.21 14.72
C PHE A 150 -7.90 -0.48 13.94
N SER A 151 -7.99 -0.66 12.61
CA SER A 151 -8.95 0.10 11.79
C SER A 151 -10.38 0.01 12.31
N TYR A 152 -11.05 1.16 12.27
CA TYR A 152 -12.46 1.27 12.64
C TYR A 152 -13.35 0.62 11.59
N LEU A 153 -13.21 1.03 10.32
CA LEU A 153 -13.96 0.46 9.21
C LEU A 153 -13.29 -0.82 8.69
N ARG A 154 -14.05 -1.88 8.64
CA ARG A 154 -13.62 -3.18 8.11
C ARG A 154 -14.79 -3.99 7.58
N VAL A 155 -14.53 -4.80 6.58
CA VAL A 155 -15.52 -5.74 6.07
C VAL A 155 -15.69 -6.88 7.07
N LYS A 156 -16.94 -7.12 7.48
CA LYS A 156 -17.34 -8.22 8.38
C LYS A 156 -18.29 -9.17 7.66
N CYS A 157 -18.32 -10.43 8.11
CA CYS A 157 -19.18 -11.48 7.57
C CYS A 157 -20.31 -11.77 8.56
N ASP A 158 -21.55 -11.73 8.08
CA ASP A 158 -22.70 -12.24 8.81
C ASP A 158 -22.79 -13.76 8.58
N HIS A 159 -22.37 -14.52 9.56
CA HIS A 159 -22.32 -15.98 9.48
C HIS A 159 -23.69 -16.64 9.39
N THR A 160 -24.77 -15.94 9.77
CA THR A 160 -26.14 -16.47 9.65
C THR A 160 -26.62 -16.51 8.21
N LYS A 161 -26.15 -15.56 7.37
CA LYS A 161 -26.47 -15.47 5.94
C LYS A 161 -25.43 -16.15 5.05
N CYS A 162 -24.25 -16.44 5.58
CA CYS A 162 -23.11 -16.92 4.82
C CYS A 162 -23.23 -18.43 4.48
N ILE A 163 -23.34 -18.75 3.20
CA ILE A 163 -23.36 -20.13 2.70
C ILE A 163 -21.96 -20.71 2.40
N LYS A 164 -20.89 -20.05 2.82
CA LYS A 164 -19.49 -20.47 2.66
C LYS A 164 -19.07 -20.78 1.21
N CYS A 165 -19.67 -20.12 0.21
CA CYS A 165 -19.41 -20.37 -1.23
C CYS A 165 -18.03 -19.87 -1.71
N ARG A 166 -17.26 -19.14 -0.87
CA ARG A 166 -15.91 -18.62 -1.12
C ARG A 166 -15.76 -17.65 -2.30
N LYS A 167 -16.84 -17.15 -2.91
CA LYS A 167 -16.77 -16.15 -3.98
C LYS A 167 -16.05 -14.88 -3.55
N CYS A 168 -16.23 -14.45 -2.28
CA CYS A 168 -15.54 -13.30 -1.68
C CYS A 168 -14.02 -13.48 -1.62
N LEU A 169 -13.53 -14.70 -1.34
CA LEU A 169 -12.09 -14.98 -1.32
C LEU A 169 -11.48 -14.91 -2.73
N ASN A 170 -12.20 -15.49 -3.71
CA ASN A 170 -11.76 -15.50 -5.11
C ASN A 170 -11.81 -14.12 -5.77
N SER A 171 -12.66 -13.21 -5.27
CA SER A 171 -12.75 -11.82 -5.77
C SER A 171 -11.79 -10.87 -5.07
N CYS A 172 -11.12 -11.29 -3.98
CA CYS A 172 -10.26 -10.43 -3.19
C CYS A 172 -8.87 -10.22 -3.85
N PRO A 173 -8.53 -9.01 -4.31
CA PRO A 173 -7.23 -8.75 -4.93
C PRO A 173 -6.07 -8.88 -3.94
N MET A 174 -6.32 -8.82 -2.62
CA MET A 174 -5.30 -8.87 -1.57
C MET A 174 -5.22 -10.24 -0.86
N ASN A 175 -6.02 -11.23 -1.29
CA ASN A 175 -6.09 -12.57 -0.68
C ASN A 175 -6.41 -12.52 0.84
N VAL A 176 -7.31 -11.64 1.24
CA VAL A 176 -7.78 -11.54 2.63
C VAL A 176 -8.84 -12.60 2.89
N ASP A 177 -8.76 -13.28 4.03
CA ASP A 177 -9.82 -14.19 4.45
C ASP A 177 -11.01 -13.39 4.99
N MET A 178 -12.10 -13.38 4.25
CA MET A 178 -13.34 -12.68 4.59
C MET A 178 -14.32 -13.57 5.38
N LEU A 179 -14.01 -14.84 5.59
CA LEU A 179 -14.86 -15.76 6.37
C LEU A 179 -14.51 -15.72 7.86
N ASP A 180 -13.35 -15.20 8.21
CA ASP A 180 -12.92 -14.97 9.59
C ASP A 180 -13.12 -13.49 9.95
N ASP A 181 -13.96 -13.20 10.93
CA ASP A 181 -14.25 -11.85 11.41
C ASP A 181 -13.26 -11.34 12.45
N SER A 182 -12.35 -12.20 12.91
CA SER A 182 -11.33 -11.79 13.88
C SER A 182 -10.39 -10.73 13.30
N ARG A 183 -9.80 -9.91 14.17
CA ARG A 183 -8.74 -8.97 13.76
C ARG A 183 -7.48 -9.70 13.28
N LYS A 184 -7.30 -10.96 13.70
CA LYS A 184 -6.15 -11.81 13.34
C LYS A 184 -6.37 -12.61 12.05
N ARG A 185 -7.50 -12.41 11.34
CA ARG A 185 -7.80 -13.12 10.09
C ARG A 185 -6.61 -13.05 9.11
N ILE A 186 -6.47 -14.10 8.31
CA ILE A 186 -5.38 -14.20 7.33
C ILE A 186 -5.40 -12.97 6.40
N ASN A 187 -4.27 -12.27 6.32
CA ASN A 187 -4.08 -11.03 5.55
C ASN A 187 -5.05 -9.89 5.90
N GLY A 188 -5.69 -9.89 7.08
CA GLY A 188 -6.68 -8.88 7.47
C GLY A 188 -6.19 -7.44 7.36
N THR A 189 -4.94 -7.19 7.79
CA THR A 189 -4.29 -5.88 7.70
C THR A 189 -3.95 -5.44 6.28
N GLU A 190 -4.15 -6.29 5.29
CA GLU A 190 -3.90 -5.99 3.87
C GLU A 190 -5.19 -5.57 3.12
N CYS A 191 -6.34 -5.53 3.80
CA CYS A 191 -7.61 -5.13 3.18
C CYS A 191 -7.56 -3.68 2.70
N ILE A 192 -7.77 -3.48 1.39
CA ILE A 192 -7.76 -2.16 0.73
C ILE A 192 -9.16 -1.56 0.59
N LEU A 193 -10.16 -2.14 1.22
CA LEU A 193 -11.57 -1.72 1.19
C LEU A 193 -12.14 -1.55 -0.23
N CYS A 194 -11.69 -2.31 -1.21
CA CYS A 194 -12.17 -2.23 -2.60
C CYS A 194 -13.62 -2.70 -2.79
N LEU A 195 -14.23 -3.27 -1.76
CA LEU A 195 -15.62 -3.74 -1.67
C LEU A 195 -16.02 -4.87 -2.64
N ASN A 196 -15.12 -5.35 -3.50
CA ASN A 196 -15.38 -6.42 -4.46
C ASN A 196 -15.95 -7.70 -3.80
N CYS A 197 -15.57 -7.99 -2.56
CA CYS A 197 -16.08 -9.13 -1.82
C CYS A 197 -17.57 -8.94 -1.44
N ILE A 198 -18.00 -7.72 -1.15
CA ILE A 198 -19.40 -7.38 -0.85
C ILE A 198 -20.24 -7.49 -2.11
N GLU A 199 -19.80 -6.88 -3.21
CA GLU A 199 -20.51 -6.91 -4.51
C GLU A 199 -20.67 -8.31 -5.06
N ASN A 200 -19.65 -9.17 -4.91
CA ASN A 200 -19.67 -10.54 -5.40
C ASN A 200 -20.35 -11.53 -4.43
N CYS A 201 -20.90 -11.07 -3.31
CA CYS A 201 -21.59 -11.95 -2.35
C CYS A 201 -23.05 -12.20 -2.74
N PRO A 202 -23.43 -13.43 -3.15
CA PRO A 202 -24.79 -13.72 -3.63
C PRO A 202 -25.84 -13.62 -2.53
N LYS A 203 -25.44 -13.78 -1.26
CA LYS A 203 -26.32 -13.70 -0.09
C LYS A 203 -26.22 -12.39 0.66
N LYS A 204 -25.45 -11.41 0.15
CA LYS A 204 -25.22 -10.12 0.83
C LYS A 204 -24.84 -10.30 2.31
N ALA A 205 -24.03 -11.32 2.59
CA ALA A 205 -23.59 -11.65 3.94
C ALA A 205 -22.37 -10.83 4.39
N LEU A 206 -21.81 -9.98 3.54
CA LEU A 206 -20.68 -9.13 3.86
C LEU A 206 -21.12 -7.68 3.91
N ASP A 207 -20.65 -6.96 4.91
CA ASP A 207 -20.96 -5.55 5.11
C ASP A 207 -19.76 -4.78 5.66
N LEU A 208 -19.75 -3.47 5.47
CA LEU A 208 -18.73 -2.56 6.00
C LEU A 208 -19.19 -2.05 7.36
N LYS A 209 -18.45 -2.37 8.41
CA LYS A 209 -18.76 -1.99 9.80
C LYS A 209 -17.50 -1.53 10.52
#